data_3a78d1ec0e85091e251525fc1f14c220
#
_entry.id   3a78d1ec0e85091e251525fc1f14c220
#
_cell.length_a   1.000
_cell.length_b   1.000
_cell.length_c   1.000
_cell.angle_alpha   90.00
_cell.angle_beta   90.00
_cell.angle_gamma   90.00
#
_symmetry.space_group_name_H-M   'P 1'
#
loop_
_entity.id
_entity.type
_entity.pdbx_description
1 polymer ?
#
loop_
_entity_poly.entity_id
_entity_poly.type
_entity_poly.pdbx_seq_one_letter_code
_entity_poly.pdbx_strand_id
1 'polypeptide(L)'
;DEKDVKKLRIAMTKEQVVYVLGKPVVEDSFDHDTWYYLYQMKRGMKKRGDDFRKELKIVFVDDKVSEVVGDFELSEDFAIPLDQ
;
A
#
# COMPACT_ATOMS: atom_id res chain seq x y z
N ASP A 1 -3.68 7.40 -2.73
CA ASP A 1 -3.62 8.46 -1.75
C ASP A 1 -3.12 7.93 -0.42
N GLU A 2 -2.33 8.73 0.23
CA GLU A 2 -1.72 8.31 1.48
C GLU A 2 -2.73 7.92 2.53
N LYS A 3 -3.84 8.62 2.58
CA LYS A 3 -4.86 8.30 3.56
C LYS A 3 -5.48 6.94 3.32
N ASP A 4 -5.44 6.50 2.10
CA ASP A 4 -6.10 5.24 1.78
C ASP A 4 -5.32 4.04 2.26
N VAL A 5 -4.05 4.24 2.61
CA VAL A 5 -3.24 3.15 3.12
C VAL A 5 -3.86 2.58 4.40
N LYS A 6 -4.50 3.43 5.18
CA LYS A 6 -5.11 2.96 6.41
C LYS A 6 -6.38 2.16 6.19
N LYS A 7 -6.83 2.07 4.97
CA LYS A 7 -7.98 1.23 4.65
C LYS A 7 -7.58 -0.21 4.38
N LEU A 8 -6.29 -0.48 4.28
CA LEU A 8 -5.83 -1.82 3.96
C LEU A 8 -6.04 -2.77 5.12
N ARG A 9 -6.40 -3.98 4.78
CA ARG A 9 -6.58 -5.07 5.75
C ARG A 9 -6.04 -6.35 5.19
N ILE A 10 -5.61 -7.20 6.08
CA ILE A 10 -5.16 -8.52 5.67
C ILE A 10 -6.31 -9.24 4.98
N ALA A 11 -5.98 -10.12 4.06
CA ALA A 11 -6.94 -10.93 3.29
C ALA A 11 -7.77 -10.15 2.28
N MET A 12 -7.49 -8.86 2.08
CA MET A 12 -8.12 -8.15 0.98
C MET A 12 -7.69 -8.76 -0.34
N THR A 13 -8.60 -8.79 -1.29
CA THR A 13 -8.27 -9.27 -2.62
C THR A 13 -7.53 -8.19 -3.39
N LYS A 14 -6.88 -8.60 -4.48
CA LYS A 14 -6.21 -7.63 -5.32
C LYS A 14 -7.17 -6.59 -5.85
N GLU A 15 -8.38 -6.99 -6.17
CA GLU A 15 -9.36 -6.02 -6.65
C GLU A 15 -9.71 -4.99 -5.61
N GLN A 16 -9.80 -5.43 -4.36
CA GLN A 16 -10.08 -4.50 -3.30
C GLN A 16 -8.93 -3.52 -3.09
N VAL A 17 -7.70 -4.02 -3.22
CA VAL A 17 -6.54 -3.15 -3.09
C VAL A 17 -6.54 -2.11 -4.20
N VAL A 18 -6.85 -2.51 -5.43
CA VAL A 18 -6.91 -1.56 -6.53
C VAL A 18 -8.01 -0.54 -6.30
N TYR A 19 -9.12 -0.97 -5.75
CA TYR A 19 -10.20 -0.04 -5.46
C TYR A 19 -9.76 1.02 -4.46
N VAL A 20 -8.96 0.62 -3.48
CA VAL A 20 -8.54 1.53 -2.42
C VAL A 20 -7.35 2.37 -2.84
N LEU A 21 -6.34 1.76 -3.45
CA LEU A 21 -5.08 2.42 -3.72
C LEU A 21 -4.83 2.73 -5.19
N GLY A 22 -5.59 2.11 -6.08
CA GLY A 22 -5.30 2.23 -7.50
C GLY A 22 -4.29 1.17 -7.91
N LYS A 23 -3.80 1.29 -9.12
CA LYS A 23 -2.88 0.30 -9.64
C LYS A 23 -1.48 0.54 -9.12
N PRO A 24 -0.73 -0.52 -8.88
CA PRO A 24 0.63 -0.37 -8.36
C PRO A 24 1.58 0.09 -9.46
N VAL A 25 2.72 0.59 -9.03
CA VAL A 25 3.77 0.98 -9.96
C VAL A 25 4.43 -0.26 -10.54
N VAL A 26 4.64 -1.27 -9.72
CA VAL A 26 5.28 -2.51 -10.15
C VAL A 26 4.53 -3.68 -9.56
N GLU A 27 4.35 -4.72 -10.37
CA GLU A 27 3.79 -5.98 -9.93
C GLU A 27 4.84 -7.05 -10.17
N ASP A 28 5.27 -7.70 -9.11
CA ASP A 28 6.29 -8.72 -9.20
C ASP A 28 5.68 -10.05 -8.79
N SER A 29 5.62 -10.99 -9.71
CA SER A 29 5.01 -12.28 -9.47
C SER A 29 6.02 -13.41 -9.40
N PHE A 30 7.28 -13.07 -9.25
CA PHE A 30 8.29 -14.10 -9.36
C PHE A 30 8.21 -15.09 -8.20
N ASP A 31 8.36 -14.66 -6.99
CA ASP A 31 8.29 -15.57 -5.84
C ASP A 31 6.94 -15.49 -5.18
N HIS A 32 6.55 -14.31 -4.84
CA HIS A 32 5.25 -14.02 -4.27
C HIS A 32 4.68 -12.91 -5.10
N ASP A 33 3.40 -12.87 -5.20
CA ASP A 33 2.77 -11.71 -5.79
C ASP A 33 3.07 -10.54 -4.88
N THR A 34 3.81 -9.60 -5.39
CA THR A 34 4.20 -8.44 -4.61
C THR A 34 3.94 -7.19 -5.43
N TRP A 35 3.23 -6.26 -4.85
CA TRP A 35 2.92 -5.01 -5.52
C TRP A 35 3.63 -3.90 -4.81
N TYR A 36 4.14 -2.94 -5.59
CA TYR A 36 4.86 -1.79 -5.05
C TYR A 36 4.13 -0.52 -5.42
N TYR A 37 4.00 0.36 -4.44
CA TYR A 37 3.43 1.67 -4.64
C TYR A 37 4.46 2.70 -4.25
N LEU A 38 4.45 3.83 -4.95
CA LEU A 38 5.40 4.90 -4.69
C LEU A 38 4.62 6.19 -4.57
N TYR A 39 4.82 6.89 -3.50
CA TYR A 39 4.15 8.16 -3.28
C TYR A 39 5.20 9.24 -3.12
N GLN A 40 5.01 10.35 -3.80
CA GLN A 40 5.91 11.46 -3.68
C GLN A 40 5.23 12.54 -2.86
N MET A 41 5.86 12.93 -1.79
CA MET A 41 5.26 13.88 -0.88
C MET A 41 5.96 15.20 -1.02
N LYS A 42 5.19 16.28 -0.97
CA LYS A 42 5.73 17.61 -1.01
C LYS A 42 5.39 18.32 0.27
N ARG A 43 6.39 19.00 0.79
CA ARG A 43 6.21 19.64 2.04
C ARG A 43 5.76 21.04 1.97
N GLY A 44 5.51 21.56 0.88
CA GLY A 44 5.13 22.93 0.79
C GLY A 44 6.01 23.63 -0.18
N MET A 45 5.55 24.72 -0.65
CA MET A 45 6.16 25.31 -1.78
C MET A 45 7.38 26.08 -1.48
N LYS A 46 7.53 26.50 -0.29
CA LYS A 46 8.60 27.38 0.01
C LYS A 46 9.88 26.73 0.35
N LYS A 47 9.86 25.46 0.63
CA LYS A 47 11.06 24.79 1.08
C LYS A 47 11.61 23.96 0.00
N ARG A 48 12.81 24.28 -0.42
CA ARG A 48 13.45 23.51 -1.43
C ARG A 48 13.93 22.20 -0.88
N GLY A 49 13.88 21.17 -1.68
CA GLY A 49 14.43 19.90 -1.29
C GLY A 49 13.64 19.17 -0.25
N ASP A 50 12.42 19.59 -0.01
CA ASP A 50 11.62 18.96 1.00
C ASP A 50 10.74 17.88 0.46
N ASP A 51 10.81 17.61 -0.82
CA ASP A 51 10.08 16.49 -1.38
C ASP A 51 10.72 15.20 -0.90
N PHE A 52 9.91 14.23 -0.59
CA PHE A 52 10.44 12.94 -0.23
C PHE A 52 9.50 11.88 -0.73
N ARG A 53 10.00 10.67 -0.78
CA ARG A 53 9.24 9.57 -1.32
C ARG A 53 8.93 8.58 -0.23
N LYS A 54 7.76 8.00 -0.32
CA LYS A 54 7.37 6.91 0.56
C LYS A 54 7.01 5.72 -0.28
N GLU A 55 7.43 4.56 0.15
CA GLU A 55 7.19 3.34 -0.57
C GLU A 55 6.31 2.42 0.22
N LEU A 56 5.53 1.64 -0.49
CA LEU A 56 4.66 0.67 0.12
C LEU A 56 4.77 -0.63 -0.66
N LYS A 57 4.98 -1.71 0.05
CA LYS A 57 5.07 -3.03 -0.56
C LYS A 57 3.96 -3.88 0.00
N ILE A 58 3.17 -4.49 -0.88
CA ILE A 58 2.10 -5.37 -0.48
C ILE A 58 2.39 -6.76 -1.00
N VAL A 59 2.45 -7.72 -0.10
CA VAL A 59 2.68 -9.11 -0.46
C VAL A 59 1.37 -9.85 -0.43
N PHE A 60 1.07 -10.54 -1.52
CA PHE A 60 -0.15 -11.34 -1.64
C PHE A 60 0.19 -12.82 -1.56
N VAL A 61 -0.64 -13.55 -0.87
CA VAL A 61 -0.57 -15.01 -0.86
C VAL A 61 -1.96 -15.49 -1.23
N ASP A 62 -2.04 -16.34 -2.22
CA ASP A 62 -3.32 -16.82 -2.74
C ASP A 62 -4.21 -15.65 -3.13
N ASP A 63 -3.60 -14.64 -3.73
CA ASP A 63 -4.29 -13.46 -4.25
C ASP A 63 -4.94 -12.61 -3.17
N LYS A 64 -4.49 -12.75 -1.94
CA LYS A 64 -4.99 -11.92 -0.84
C LYS A 64 -3.85 -11.30 -0.08
N VAL A 65 -4.09 -10.13 0.45
CA VAL A 65 -3.06 -9.42 1.19
C VAL A 65 -2.59 -10.25 2.37
N SER A 66 -1.30 -10.46 2.43
CA SER A 66 -0.68 -11.19 3.52
C SER A 66 0.16 -10.26 4.39
N GLU A 67 0.81 -9.30 3.77
CA GLU A 67 1.75 -8.45 4.50
C GLU A 67 1.86 -7.12 3.80
N VAL A 68 1.99 -6.06 4.57
CA VAL A 68 2.22 -4.73 4.03
C VAL A 68 3.40 -4.13 4.77
N VAL A 69 4.37 -3.66 4.01
CA VAL A 69 5.58 -3.07 4.59
C VAL A 69 5.83 -1.75 3.88
N GLY A 70 6.25 -0.76 4.62
CA GLY A 70 6.56 0.50 3.98
C GLY A 70 6.65 1.63 4.97
N ASP A 71 6.61 2.84 4.43
CA ASP A 71 6.82 4.05 5.20
C ASP A 71 5.54 4.63 5.77
N PHE A 72 4.48 3.85 5.80
CA PHE A 72 3.19 4.32 6.25
C PHE A 72 2.76 3.55 7.49
N GLU A 73 2.04 4.24 8.34
CA GLU A 73 1.39 3.55 9.44
C GLU A 73 0.15 2.85 8.94
N LEU A 74 -0.01 1.61 9.34
CA LEU A 74 -1.21 0.88 9.00
C LEU A 74 -2.27 1.14 10.05
N SER A 75 -3.50 0.79 9.72
CA SER A 75 -4.59 0.88 10.67
C SER A 75 -4.33 -0.07 11.84
N GLU A 76 -4.84 0.30 12.99
CA GLU A 76 -4.81 -0.61 14.13
C GLU A 76 -5.53 -1.90 13.81
N ASP A 77 -6.45 -1.83 12.87
CA ASP A 77 -7.26 -2.99 12.52
C ASP A 77 -6.72 -3.77 11.35
N PHE A 78 -5.49 -3.47 10.95
CA PHE A 78 -4.96 -4.10 9.74
C PHE A 78 -5.05 -5.63 9.81
N ALA A 79 -4.75 -6.22 10.94
CA ALA A 79 -4.73 -7.67 11.05
C ALA A 79 -6.12 -8.29 11.14
N ILE A 80 -7.15 -7.47 11.13
CA ILE A 80 -8.52 -7.95 11.20
C ILE A 80 -9.10 -7.88 9.79
N PRO A 81 -9.37 -9.02 9.17
CA PRO A 81 -9.90 -8.99 7.80
C PRO A 81 -11.24 -8.29 7.76
N LEU A 82 -11.53 -7.73 6.60
CA LEU A 82 -12.85 -7.16 6.40
C LEU A 82 -13.85 -8.27 6.53
N ASP A 83 -14.93 -7.94 7.14
CA ASP A 83 -15.94 -8.92 7.33
C ASP A 83 -16.64 -9.23 6.04
N GLN A 84 -17.15 -10.42 5.95
CA GLN A 84 -17.80 -10.81 4.73
C GLN A 84 -19.28 -10.87 4.86
#